data_62902c0df2c1b6c471737faa51fcef07
#
_entry.id   62902c0df2c1b6c471737faa51fcef07
#
_cell.length_a   1.000
_cell.length_b   1.000
_cell.length_c   1.000
_cell.angle_alpha   90.00
_cell.angle_beta   90.00
_cell.angle_gamma   90.00
#
_symmetry.space_group_name_H-M   'P 1'
#
loop_
_entity.id
_entity.type
_entity.pdbx_description
1 polymer ?
#
loop_
_entity_poly.entity_id
_entity_poly.type
_entity_poly.pdbx_seq_one_letter_code
_entity_poly.pdbx_strand_id
1 'polypeptide(L)'
;DLDYEPGYQEFPGVPFSGPLVGPSYMWPDYMDNMEMFVKALGKYIGPKSGTRNLLIIDGVPYHLKQGLAEYFNYGVVQSYNSRGYQDLQGRFDNAAKNGWKPEQYIFAETFEGGKYANGGVDHSLREGGSVPSLEGMARFLPMYEGKLATRKGGCGTYHMENDYRSNPNYKWTRNAIRIMNEH
;
A
#
# COMPACT_ATOMS: atom_id res chain seq x y z
N ASP A 1 13.09 2.34 -0.51
CA ASP A 1 11.74 2.57 -1.02
C ASP A 1 11.52 4.03 -1.37
N LEU A 2 10.44 4.29 -2.08
CA LEU A 2 9.96 5.62 -2.39
C LEU A 2 8.66 5.82 -1.62
N ASP A 3 8.66 6.75 -0.68
CA ASP A 3 7.46 7.18 0.01
C ASP A 3 6.72 8.21 -0.87
N TYR A 4 5.62 7.76 -1.46
CA TYR A 4 4.91 8.49 -2.51
C TYR A 4 3.49 8.82 -2.08
N GLU A 5 3.34 10.02 -1.54
CA GLU A 5 2.09 10.52 -1.00
C GLU A 5 1.69 11.86 -1.66
N PRO A 6 1.27 11.84 -2.92
CA PRO A 6 0.99 13.08 -3.68
C PRO A 6 -0.17 13.90 -3.09
N GLY A 7 -0.98 13.32 -2.24
CA GLY A 7 -2.07 14.00 -1.53
C GLY A 7 -1.68 14.55 -0.16
N TYR A 8 -0.48 14.25 0.32
CA TYR A 8 -0.02 14.58 1.65
C TYR A 8 1.24 15.46 1.56
N GLN A 9 1.05 16.76 1.69
CA GLN A 9 2.14 17.72 1.75
C GLN A 9 1.99 18.61 2.97
N GLU A 10 2.74 18.31 3.99
CA GLU A 10 2.97 19.21 5.11
C GLU A 10 4.28 19.98 4.90
N PHE A 11 4.16 21.22 4.45
CA PHE A 11 5.24 22.16 4.56
C PHE A 11 5.04 22.99 5.82
N PRO A 12 5.90 22.86 6.86
CA PRO A 12 5.78 23.64 8.06
C PRO A 12 5.72 25.16 7.74
N GLY A 13 4.67 25.84 8.21
CA GLY A 13 4.51 27.28 8.03
C GLY A 13 3.93 27.74 6.69
N VAL A 14 3.56 26.83 5.80
CA VAL A 14 2.87 27.18 4.54
C VAL A 14 1.42 26.72 4.60
N PRO A 15 0.44 27.60 4.36
CA PRO A 15 -0.97 27.21 4.33
C PRO A 15 -1.22 26.16 3.24
N PHE A 16 -1.92 25.09 3.60
CA PHE A 16 -2.28 23.99 2.68
C PHE A 16 -3.12 24.44 1.46
N SER A 17 -3.63 25.64 1.49
CA SER A 17 -4.52 26.24 0.47
C SER A 17 -3.83 27.15 -0.55
N GLY A 18 -2.49 27.21 -0.56
CA GLY A 18 -1.78 28.03 -1.54
C GLY A 18 -1.64 27.36 -2.90
N PRO A 19 -1.56 28.10 -4.01
CA PRO A 19 -1.42 27.53 -5.35
C PRO A 19 -0.11 26.72 -5.57
N LEU A 20 0.87 26.86 -4.67
CA LEU A 20 2.12 26.10 -4.69
C LEU A 20 2.16 24.95 -3.66
N VAL A 21 1.07 24.77 -2.90
CA VAL A 21 0.99 23.84 -1.76
C VAL A 21 -0.20 22.89 -1.89
N GLY A 22 -0.77 22.79 -3.05
CA GLY A 22 -1.77 21.78 -3.37
C GLY A 22 -1.14 20.39 -3.44
N PRO A 23 -1.95 19.34 -3.40
CA PRO A 23 -1.47 17.98 -3.65
C PRO A 23 -0.61 17.94 -4.92
N SER A 24 0.53 17.27 -4.86
CA SER A 24 1.48 17.25 -5.98
C SER A 24 0.86 16.68 -7.28
N TYR A 25 -0.17 15.86 -7.17
CA TYR A 25 -0.92 15.38 -8.35
C TYR A 25 -1.71 16.48 -9.09
N MET A 26 -1.87 17.64 -8.48
CA MET A 26 -2.48 18.81 -9.14
C MET A 26 -1.46 19.64 -9.94
N TRP A 27 -0.18 19.33 -9.84
CA TRP A 27 0.86 20.02 -10.61
C TRP A 27 0.93 19.43 -12.03
N PRO A 28 0.88 20.24 -13.08
CA PRO A 28 0.76 19.76 -14.45
C PRO A 28 1.76 18.67 -14.85
N ASP A 29 3.02 18.81 -14.43
CA ASP A 29 4.11 17.93 -14.86
C ASP A 29 4.48 16.83 -13.85
N TYR A 30 3.74 16.72 -12.75
CA TYR A 30 4.10 15.83 -11.67
C TYR A 30 4.18 14.35 -12.09
N MET A 31 3.22 13.89 -12.91
CA MET A 31 3.19 12.50 -13.39
C MET A 31 4.32 12.21 -14.37
N ASP A 32 4.70 13.20 -15.19
CA ASP A 32 5.80 13.07 -16.13
C ASP A 32 7.14 13.04 -15.42
N ASN A 33 7.32 13.90 -14.42
CA ASN A 33 8.50 13.91 -13.58
C ASN A 33 8.69 12.58 -12.82
N MET A 34 7.60 12.01 -12.28
CA MET A 34 7.64 10.72 -11.61
C MET A 34 8.00 9.61 -12.60
N GLU A 35 7.46 9.63 -13.80
CA GLU A 35 7.81 8.67 -14.85
C GLU A 35 9.30 8.72 -15.20
N MET A 36 9.84 9.91 -15.43
CA MET A 36 11.27 10.09 -15.71
C MET A 36 12.13 9.58 -14.55
N PHE A 37 11.75 9.91 -13.33
CA PHE A 37 12.47 9.50 -12.13
C PHE A 37 12.49 7.97 -11.97
N VAL A 38 11.33 7.32 -12.06
CA VAL A 38 11.21 5.86 -11.98
C VAL A 38 12.01 5.16 -13.07
N LYS A 39 11.93 5.64 -14.31
CA LYS A 39 12.70 5.08 -15.43
C LYS A 39 14.21 5.27 -15.25
N ALA A 40 14.64 6.38 -14.65
CA ALA A 40 16.05 6.60 -14.33
C ALA A 40 16.54 5.63 -13.25
N LEU A 41 15.80 5.49 -12.14
CA LEU A 41 16.13 4.54 -11.06
C LEU A 41 16.10 3.09 -11.54
N GLY A 42 15.14 2.73 -12.37
CA GLY A 42 14.98 1.38 -12.90
C GLY A 42 16.15 0.86 -13.72
N LYS A 43 17.09 1.71 -14.11
CA LYS A 43 18.36 1.29 -14.74
C LYS A 43 19.34 0.69 -13.73
N TYR A 44 19.18 0.98 -12.44
CA TYR A 44 20.15 0.62 -11.39
C TYR A 44 19.58 -0.33 -10.34
N ILE A 45 18.28 -0.24 -10.09
CA ILE A 45 17.58 -1.02 -9.07
C ILE A 45 16.21 -1.46 -9.59
N GLY A 46 15.65 -2.50 -8.99
CA GLY A 46 14.35 -3.06 -9.36
C GLY A 46 14.41 -4.07 -10.50
N PRO A 47 13.27 -4.61 -10.93
CA PRO A 47 13.19 -5.71 -11.89
C PRO A 47 13.82 -5.42 -13.26
N LYS A 48 13.81 -4.17 -13.70
CA LYS A 48 14.36 -3.77 -15.01
C LYS A 48 15.88 -3.58 -15.02
N SER A 49 16.51 -3.50 -13.86
CA SER A 49 17.97 -3.22 -13.75
C SER A 49 18.85 -4.45 -14.01
N GLY A 50 18.30 -5.65 -13.95
CA GLY A 50 19.05 -6.90 -13.95
C GLY A 50 19.87 -7.16 -12.66
N THR A 51 19.74 -6.29 -11.66
CA THR A 51 20.38 -6.44 -10.35
C THR A 51 19.45 -7.16 -9.35
N ARG A 52 19.98 -7.50 -8.17
CA ARG A 52 19.18 -8.05 -7.05
C ARG A 52 18.62 -6.95 -6.13
N ASN A 53 18.89 -5.70 -6.40
CA ASN A 53 18.42 -4.59 -5.59
C ASN A 53 16.94 -4.36 -5.82
N LEU A 54 16.19 -4.23 -4.74
CA LEU A 54 14.75 -4.00 -4.80
C LEU A 54 14.43 -2.52 -5.04
N LEU A 55 13.43 -2.27 -5.85
CA LEU A 55 12.76 -0.99 -5.94
C LEU A 55 11.32 -1.17 -5.45
N ILE A 56 10.97 -0.45 -4.40
CA ILE A 56 9.67 -0.50 -3.75
C ILE A 56 9.11 0.91 -3.70
N ILE A 57 7.82 1.06 -3.86
CA ILE A 57 7.10 2.31 -3.65
C ILE A 57 6.06 2.10 -2.54
N ASP A 58 6.01 3.02 -1.59
CA ASP A 58 5.00 3.09 -0.53
C ASP A 58 4.09 4.32 -0.73
N GLY A 59 2.90 4.26 -0.18
CA GLY A 59 1.92 5.35 -0.23
C GLY A 59 0.73 5.05 -1.13
N VAL A 60 0.68 5.66 -2.31
CA VAL A 60 -0.43 5.51 -3.25
C VAL A 60 0.04 5.04 -4.65
N PRO A 61 0.58 3.83 -4.76
CA PRO A 61 1.15 3.30 -6.01
C PRO A 61 0.15 3.26 -7.17
N TYR A 62 -1.14 3.24 -6.89
CA TYR A 62 -2.21 3.27 -7.90
C TYR A 62 -2.33 4.61 -8.64
N HIS A 63 -1.64 5.67 -8.20
CA HIS A 63 -1.58 6.95 -8.90
C HIS A 63 -0.45 7.02 -9.95
N LEU A 64 0.41 6.03 -10.02
CA LEU A 64 1.43 5.99 -11.06
C LEU A 64 0.82 5.81 -12.45
N LYS A 65 1.47 6.36 -13.46
CA LYS A 65 1.10 6.11 -14.85
C LYS A 65 1.15 4.63 -15.20
N GLN A 66 0.30 4.25 -16.13
CA GLN A 66 0.30 2.91 -16.71
C GLN A 66 1.70 2.51 -17.23
N GLY A 67 2.08 1.29 -16.94
CA GLY A 67 3.38 0.72 -17.35
C GLY A 67 4.52 0.99 -16.39
N LEU A 68 4.35 1.82 -15.33
CA LEU A 68 5.40 2.02 -14.35
C LEU A 68 5.49 0.92 -13.30
N ALA A 69 4.42 0.17 -13.06
CA ALA A 69 4.42 -0.95 -12.11
C ALA A 69 5.51 -1.99 -12.40
N GLU A 70 5.88 -2.19 -13.68
CA GLU A 70 6.92 -3.14 -14.08
C GLU A 70 8.34 -2.79 -13.62
N TYR A 71 8.56 -1.56 -13.16
CA TYR A 71 9.84 -1.10 -12.60
C TYR A 71 10.00 -1.44 -11.13
N PHE A 72 8.90 -1.78 -10.44
CA PHE A 72 8.88 -2.05 -9.01
C PHE A 72 8.79 -3.54 -8.71
N ASN A 73 9.50 -3.97 -7.68
CA ASN A 73 9.30 -5.29 -7.10
C ASN A 73 7.97 -5.34 -6.33
N TYR A 74 7.68 -4.28 -5.56
CA TYR A 74 6.48 -4.17 -4.75
C TYR A 74 5.95 -2.74 -4.70
N GLY A 75 4.62 -2.62 -4.63
CA GLY A 75 3.91 -1.41 -4.27
C GLY A 75 3.17 -1.61 -2.96
N VAL A 76 3.49 -0.81 -1.96
CA VAL A 76 2.83 -0.83 -0.65
C VAL A 76 1.76 0.25 -0.66
N VAL A 77 0.50 -0.14 -0.56
CA VAL A 77 -0.60 0.82 -0.47
C VAL A 77 -0.91 1.09 1.00
N GLN A 78 -0.86 2.35 1.38
CA GLN A 78 -1.32 2.82 2.68
C GLN A 78 -2.85 2.76 2.73
N SER A 79 -3.35 1.59 3.13
CA SER A 79 -4.79 1.30 3.21
C SER A 79 -5.39 1.75 4.52
N TYR A 80 -4.77 2.76 5.13
CA TYR A 80 -5.22 3.34 6.39
C TYR A 80 -6.67 3.79 6.27
N ASN A 81 -7.49 3.44 7.26
CA ASN A 81 -8.90 3.77 7.24
C ASN A 81 -9.74 3.02 6.17
N SER A 82 -9.27 1.93 5.63
CA SER A 82 -10.07 1.08 4.75
C SER A 82 -11.31 0.53 5.47
N ARG A 83 -12.41 0.40 4.70
CA ARG A 83 -13.73 0.05 5.24
C ARG A 83 -14.16 -1.37 4.92
N GLY A 84 -13.22 -2.27 4.73
CA GLY A 84 -13.46 -3.67 4.46
C GLY A 84 -13.05 -4.12 3.06
N TYR A 85 -13.51 -5.31 2.67
CA TYR A 85 -13.10 -5.98 1.44
C TYR A 85 -13.26 -5.12 0.18
N GLN A 86 -14.40 -4.48 0.01
CA GLN A 86 -14.69 -3.73 -1.23
C GLN A 86 -13.80 -2.49 -1.38
N ASP A 87 -13.42 -1.86 -0.28
CA ASP A 87 -12.50 -0.72 -0.31
C ASP A 87 -11.09 -1.18 -0.70
N LEU A 88 -10.60 -2.29 -0.12
CA LEU A 88 -9.31 -2.88 -0.51
C LEU A 88 -9.33 -3.33 -1.98
N GLN A 89 -10.42 -3.95 -2.43
CA GLN A 89 -10.59 -4.34 -3.83
C GLN A 89 -10.57 -3.13 -4.76
N GLY A 90 -11.28 -2.06 -4.41
CA GLY A 90 -11.31 -0.83 -5.21
C GLY A 90 -9.92 -0.18 -5.34
N ARG A 91 -9.13 -0.18 -4.26
CA ARG A 91 -7.73 0.29 -4.29
C ARG A 91 -6.87 -0.58 -5.21
N PHE A 92 -7.04 -1.89 -5.16
CA PHE A 92 -6.35 -2.80 -6.05
C PHE A 92 -6.82 -2.66 -7.51
N ASP A 93 -8.11 -2.52 -7.76
CA ASP A 93 -8.66 -2.34 -9.12
C ASP A 93 -8.09 -1.10 -9.81
N ASN A 94 -7.90 -0.01 -9.05
CA ASN A 94 -7.25 1.18 -9.57
C ASN A 94 -5.77 0.94 -9.88
N ALA A 95 -5.08 0.18 -9.05
CA ALA A 95 -3.70 -0.20 -9.30
C ALA A 95 -3.57 -1.14 -10.51
N ALA A 96 -4.44 -2.14 -10.61
CA ALA A 96 -4.43 -3.12 -11.70
C ALA A 96 -4.63 -2.45 -13.09
N LYS A 97 -5.45 -1.39 -13.17
CA LYS A 97 -5.58 -0.58 -14.40
C LYS A 97 -4.24 0.04 -14.85
N ASN A 98 -3.34 0.29 -13.92
CA ASN A 98 -2.02 0.86 -14.17
C ASN A 98 -0.91 -0.21 -14.27
N GLY A 99 -1.30 -1.50 -14.32
CA GLY A 99 -0.40 -2.62 -14.58
C GLY A 99 0.14 -3.33 -13.34
N TRP A 100 -0.33 -2.99 -12.14
CA TRP A 100 0.01 -3.72 -10.92
C TRP A 100 -0.62 -5.12 -10.92
N LYS A 101 0.15 -6.09 -10.45
CA LYS A 101 -0.31 -7.47 -10.27
C LYS A 101 -0.49 -7.79 -8.79
N PRO A 102 -1.37 -8.75 -8.44
CA PRO A 102 -1.60 -9.10 -7.04
C PRO A 102 -0.32 -9.40 -6.26
N GLU A 103 0.57 -10.18 -6.83
CA GLU A 103 1.83 -10.61 -6.21
C GLU A 103 2.84 -9.48 -5.97
N GLN A 104 2.65 -8.33 -6.58
CA GLN A 104 3.45 -7.12 -6.34
C GLN A 104 2.83 -6.18 -5.30
N TYR A 105 1.56 -6.39 -4.92
CA TYR A 105 0.79 -5.40 -4.20
C TYR A 105 0.66 -5.78 -2.73
N ILE A 106 1.13 -4.88 -1.85
CA ILE A 106 1.15 -5.04 -0.39
C ILE A 106 0.13 -4.07 0.20
N PHE A 107 -0.74 -4.56 1.06
CA PHE A 107 -1.72 -3.73 1.77
C PHE A 107 -1.19 -3.42 3.16
N ALA A 108 -1.07 -2.14 3.50
CA ALA A 108 -0.61 -1.70 4.80
C ALA A 108 -1.73 -1.03 5.62
N GLU A 109 -1.77 -1.35 6.90
CA GLU A 109 -2.65 -0.75 7.90
C GLU A 109 -1.83 0.07 8.89
N THR A 110 -2.49 0.96 9.62
CA THR A 110 -1.85 1.67 10.73
C THR A 110 -2.34 1.16 12.07
N PHE A 111 -1.43 1.10 13.03
CA PHE A 111 -1.73 0.88 14.44
C PHE A 111 -1.65 2.15 15.27
N GLU A 112 -1.51 3.31 14.65
CA GLU A 112 -1.53 4.59 15.35
C GLU A 112 -2.85 4.82 16.08
N GLY A 113 -2.80 5.64 17.12
CA GLY A 113 -3.93 5.96 17.99
C GLY A 113 -5.17 6.49 17.26
N GLY A 114 -6.26 6.57 17.99
CA GLY A 114 -7.54 7.03 17.43
C GLY A 114 -8.31 5.92 16.72
N LYS A 115 -8.95 6.25 15.62
CA LYS A 115 -9.83 5.33 14.90
C LYS A 115 -9.11 4.18 14.17
N TYR A 116 -7.81 4.27 14.05
CA TYR A 116 -6.98 3.24 13.40
C TYR A 116 -6.24 2.36 14.38
N ALA A 117 -6.20 2.77 15.66
CA ALA A 117 -5.51 2.02 16.69
C ALA A 117 -6.10 0.61 16.85
N ASN A 118 -5.26 -0.28 17.33
CA ASN A 118 -5.68 -1.63 17.74
C ASN A 118 -6.31 -2.46 16.61
N GLY A 119 -5.83 -2.27 15.40
CA GLY A 119 -6.37 -3.01 14.28
C GLY A 119 -7.62 -2.40 13.67
N GLY A 120 -8.06 -1.25 14.16
CA GLY A 120 -9.05 -0.31 13.63
C GLY A 120 -10.26 -0.87 12.91
N VAL A 121 -10.16 -1.04 11.63
CA VAL A 121 -11.28 -1.45 10.78
C VAL A 121 -11.23 -2.95 10.52
N ASP A 122 -12.36 -3.60 10.61
CA ASP A 122 -12.51 -4.99 10.20
C ASP A 122 -12.45 -5.10 8.67
N HIS A 123 -11.39 -5.68 8.17
CA HIS A 123 -11.22 -6.03 6.75
C HIS A 123 -11.56 -7.48 6.50
N SER A 124 -12.32 -8.09 7.40
CA SER A 124 -12.72 -9.45 7.20
C SER A 124 -13.47 -9.60 5.90
N LEU A 125 -13.31 -10.72 5.35
CA LEU A 125 -13.83 -11.26 4.12
C LEU A 125 -15.22 -10.73 3.70
N ARG A 126 -15.59 -10.94 2.46
CA ARG A 126 -16.86 -10.55 1.81
C ARG A 126 -18.12 -10.69 2.64
N GLU A 127 -18.12 -11.56 3.65
CA GLU A 127 -19.29 -11.94 4.44
C GLU A 127 -19.33 -11.25 5.81
N GLY A 128 -18.39 -10.34 6.07
CA GLY A 128 -18.27 -9.73 7.38
C GLY A 128 -17.72 -10.70 8.43
N GLY A 129 -16.98 -10.21 9.34
CA GLY A 129 -16.43 -10.98 10.45
C GLY A 129 -15.60 -10.04 11.31
N SER A 130 -15.50 -10.29 12.57
CA SER A 130 -14.81 -9.43 13.52
C SER A 130 -13.39 -9.94 13.71
N VAL A 131 -12.47 -9.54 12.82
CA VAL A 131 -11.04 -9.82 12.97
C VAL A 131 -10.25 -8.51 13.01
N PRO A 132 -9.10 -8.45 13.68
CA PRO A 132 -8.21 -7.30 13.61
C PRO A 132 -7.88 -6.95 12.16
N SER A 133 -7.80 -5.68 11.83
CA SER A 133 -7.63 -5.21 10.45
C SER A 133 -6.39 -5.80 9.76
N LEU A 134 -5.28 -5.95 10.45
CA LEU A 134 -4.09 -6.59 9.89
C LEU A 134 -4.31 -8.07 9.57
N GLU A 135 -5.01 -8.81 10.41
CA GLU A 135 -5.38 -10.20 10.11
C GLU A 135 -6.35 -10.29 8.94
N GLY A 136 -7.31 -9.38 8.86
CA GLY A 136 -8.22 -9.25 7.73
C GLY A 136 -7.46 -8.97 6.43
N MET A 137 -6.51 -8.04 6.46
CA MET A 137 -5.62 -7.78 5.31
C MET A 137 -4.75 -8.99 4.95
N ALA A 138 -4.27 -9.71 5.93
CA ALA A 138 -3.52 -10.95 5.69
C ALA A 138 -4.35 -12.00 4.94
N ARG A 139 -5.64 -12.13 5.27
CA ARG A 139 -6.59 -13.06 4.59
C ARG A 139 -7.06 -12.53 3.24
N PHE A 140 -7.10 -11.22 3.05
CA PHE A 140 -7.61 -10.61 1.84
C PHE A 140 -6.81 -11.05 0.61
N LEU A 141 -7.51 -11.51 -0.41
CA LEU A 141 -6.98 -11.76 -1.74
C LEU A 141 -7.84 -10.98 -2.75
N PRO A 142 -7.23 -10.19 -3.65
CA PRO A 142 -8.00 -9.42 -4.61
C PRO A 142 -8.57 -10.30 -5.73
N MET A 143 -9.69 -9.88 -6.28
CA MET A 143 -10.13 -10.35 -7.59
C MET A 143 -9.23 -9.70 -8.65
N TYR A 144 -8.73 -10.50 -9.58
CA TYR A 144 -7.90 -10.05 -10.68
C TYR A 144 -8.26 -10.85 -11.95
N GLU A 145 -8.52 -10.17 -13.05
CA GLU A 145 -8.92 -10.81 -14.33
C GLU A 145 -10.09 -11.81 -14.18
N GLY A 146 -11.08 -11.44 -13.36
CA GLY A 146 -12.28 -12.24 -13.12
C GLY A 146 -12.09 -13.44 -12.17
N LYS A 147 -10.93 -13.62 -11.57
CA LYS A 147 -10.61 -14.71 -10.65
C LYS A 147 -10.10 -14.18 -9.33
N LEU A 148 -10.30 -14.96 -8.26
CA LEU A 148 -9.63 -14.69 -7.00
C LEU A 148 -8.13 -14.97 -7.17
N ALA A 149 -7.29 -13.99 -6.81
CA ALA A 149 -5.85 -14.20 -6.82
C ALA A 149 -5.45 -15.32 -5.85
N THR A 150 -4.44 -16.10 -6.22
CA THR A 150 -3.92 -17.16 -5.35
C THR A 150 -2.97 -16.63 -4.29
N ARG A 151 -2.40 -15.45 -4.53
CA ARG A 151 -1.48 -14.75 -3.61
C ARG A 151 -1.51 -13.25 -3.87
N LYS A 152 -0.99 -12.50 -2.92
CA LYS A 152 -0.67 -11.08 -3.04
C LYS A 152 0.76 -10.80 -2.61
N GLY A 153 1.27 -9.59 -2.79
CA GLY A 153 2.62 -9.21 -2.37
C GLY A 153 2.84 -9.30 -0.86
N GLY A 154 1.80 -8.98 -0.09
CA GLY A 154 1.90 -9.06 1.36
C GLY A 154 0.84 -8.25 2.09
N CYS A 155 1.04 -8.16 3.40
CA CYS A 155 0.43 -7.15 4.24
C CYS A 155 1.48 -6.54 5.17
N GLY A 156 1.25 -5.32 5.61
CA GLY A 156 2.18 -4.57 6.45
C GLY A 156 1.48 -3.69 7.46
N THR A 157 2.25 -3.07 8.32
CA THR A 157 1.73 -2.17 9.36
C THR A 157 2.66 -0.99 9.62
N TYR A 158 2.07 0.11 10.00
CA TYR A 158 2.68 1.33 10.51
C TYR A 158 2.02 1.68 11.85
N HIS A 159 2.63 1.72 12.99
CA HIS A 159 3.95 1.31 13.43
C HIS A 159 3.87 -0.02 14.19
N MET A 160 4.79 -0.91 13.97
CA MET A 160 4.78 -2.23 14.63
C MET A 160 4.93 -2.15 16.17
N GLU A 161 5.59 -1.12 16.70
CA GLU A 161 5.67 -0.90 18.15
C GLU A 161 4.30 -0.68 18.82
N ASN A 162 3.29 -0.23 18.08
CA ASN A 162 1.94 -0.07 18.63
C ASN A 162 1.25 -1.43 18.84
N ASP A 163 1.57 -2.44 18.02
CA ASP A 163 1.16 -3.82 18.32
C ASP A 163 1.79 -4.29 19.64
N TYR A 164 3.09 -4.07 19.83
CA TYR A 164 3.78 -4.43 21.07
C TYR A 164 3.21 -3.73 22.29
N ARG A 165 2.91 -2.44 22.21
CA ARG A 165 2.30 -1.67 23.31
C ARG A 165 0.91 -2.18 23.68
N SER A 166 0.13 -2.57 22.68
CA SER A 166 -1.24 -3.08 22.86
C SER A 166 -1.28 -4.56 23.19
N ASN A 167 -0.35 -5.33 22.64
CA ASN A 167 -0.28 -6.79 22.76
C ASN A 167 1.18 -7.22 22.94
N PRO A 168 1.64 -7.44 24.18
CA PRO A 168 2.95 -8.03 24.41
C PRO A 168 3.15 -9.28 23.53
N ASN A 169 4.30 -9.38 22.87
CA ASN A 169 4.64 -10.41 21.89
C ASN A 169 4.11 -10.19 20.46
N TYR A 170 3.70 -8.98 20.08
CA TYR A 170 3.30 -8.66 18.70
C TYR A 170 2.21 -9.58 18.15
N LYS A 171 1.12 -9.72 18.87
CA LYS A 171 0.07 -10.71 18.59
C LYS A 171 -0.51 -10.53 17.19
N TRP A 172 -0.85 -9.32 16.79
CA TRP A 172 -1.47 -9.06 15.49
C TRP A 172 -0.50 -9.31 14.35
N THR A 173 0.72 -8.81 14.46
CA THR A 173 1.78 -9.02 13.47
C THR A 173 2.10 -10.51 13.30
N ARG A 174 2.25 -11.23 14.40
CA ARG A 174 2.50 -12.68 14.37
C ARG A 174 1.37 -13.48 13.74
N ASN A 175 0.12 -13.12 14.05
CA ASN A 175 -1.04 -13.76 13.45
C ASN A 175 -1.10 -13.48 11.94
N ALA A 176 -0.84 -12.26 11.52
CA ALA A 176 -0.79 -11.91 10.10
C ALA A 176 0.30 -12.69 9.35
N ILE A 177 1.51 -12.79 9.93
CA ILE A 177 2.61 -13.61 9.37
C ILE A 177 2.18 -15.07 9.24
N ARG A 178 1.55 -15.65 10.27
CA ARG A 178 1.06 -17.03 10.24
C ARG A 178 0.04 -17.22 9.11
N ILE A 179 -0.96 -16.35 9.02
CA ILE A 179 -2.00 -16.39 7.99
C ILE A 179 -1.39 -16.31 6.58
N MET A 180 -0.43 -15.43 6.37
CA MET A 180 0.24 -15.25 5.07
C MET A 180 1.09 -16.47 4.65
N ASN A 181 1.46 -17.34 5.59
CA ASN A 181 2.31 -18.51 5.34
C ASN A 181 1.56 -19.86 5.46
N GLU A 182 0.26 -19.84 5.66
CA GLU A 182 -0.58 -21.06 5.74
C GLU A 182 -1.00 -21.62 4.36
N HIS A 183 -0.42 -21.10 3.26
CA HIS A 183 -0.77 -21.49 1.87
C HIS A 183 0.33 -22.24 1.16
#